data_ffd4d6ee84d1aa93fb64f1dfa98b406d
#
_entry.id   ffd4d6ee84d1aa93fb64f1dfa98b406d
#
_cell.length_a   1.000
_cell.length_b   1.000
_cell.length_c   1.000
_cell.angle_alpha   90.00
_cell.angle_beta   90.00
_cell.angle_gamma   90.00
#
_symmetry.space_group_name_H-M   'P 1'
#
loop_
_entity.id
_entity.type
_entity.pdbx_description
1 polymer ?
#
loop_
_entity_poly.entity_id
_entity_poly.type
_entity_poly.pdbx_seq_one_letter_code
_entity_poly.pdbx_strand_id
1 'polypeptide(L)'
;FSHFNGITKSINCNDNIGNYISVGREGYYFIPLDSQDKPIDGGVILENEPLTGLKKFFTGRDFKGLGPKIAEKIINDLGIEVIFLLKKRNFVAIEEKTSKNILAILISGWDIVSDNSGFEVFFSQIGFSFTQKKFVREEIGNQFFSEVHKDPYMLLQKIPRLNFESIEEIIDKLRINVSEEQKLVAASRHVLMKSEQERGNTCGPSEKVFSRVQEMTNTENYKIEEAINNAPHFFHKFEFNGKHFLETKEAEERDLEILKHLGRIDSRFKSIEGKKFTANKNVKSPLSDEQVEAIQS
;
A
#
# COMPACT_ATOMS: atom_id res chain seq x y z
N PHE A 1 -0.29 -1.94 -29.09
CA PHE A 1 0.70 -1.17 -29.88
C PHE A 1 0.20 -0.68 -31.23
N SER A 2 -0.95 -1.14 -31.76
CA SER A 2 -1.44 -0.78 -33.09
C SER A 2 -2.23 0.54 -33.19
N HIS A 3 -2.37 1.30 -32.10
CA HIS A 3 -3.15 2.55 -32.08
C HIS A 3 -2.34 3.81 -31.79
N PHE A 4 -1.00 3.72 -31.73
CA PHE A 4 -0.14 4.87 -31.48
C PHE A 4 0.53 5.37 -32.76
N ASN A 5 -0.21 6.11 -33.59
CA ASN A 5 0.31 6.83 -34.76
C ASN A 5 0.83 8.25 -34.41
N GLY A 6 1.33 8.48 -33.23
CA GLY A 6 1.98 9.71 -32.81
C GLY A 6 3.48 9.52 -32.73
N ILE A 7 4.26 10.54 -33.08
CA ILE A 7 5.71 10.54 -33.00
C ILE A 7 6.14 10.24 -31.56
N THR A 8 6.39 8.98 -31.29
CA THR A 8 6.91 8.51 -30.00
C THR A 8 8.41 8.71 -29.99
N LYS A 9 8.92 9.68 -29.25
CA LYS A 9 10.26 9.57 -28.72
C LYS A 9 10.20 8.52 -27.60
N SER A 10 10.49 7.27 -27.95
CA SER A 10 10.73 6.25 -26.94
C SER A 10 12.03 6.60 -26.24
N ILE A 11 11.93 7.04 -25.01
CA ILE A 11 13.08 7.28 -24.16
C ILE A 11 13.18 6.02 -23.31
N ASN A 12 14.05 5.09 -23.72
CA ASN A 12 14.36 3.90 -22.96
C ASN A 12 15.04 4.30 -21.66
N CYS A 13 14.27 4.38 -20.61
CA CYS A 13 14.79 4.33 -19.24
C CYS A 13 14.84 2.86 -18.87
N ASN A 14 15.99 2.22 -19.02
CA ASN A 14 16.23 0.86 -18.54
C ASN A 14 16.32 0.85 -17.00
N ASP A 15 15.30 1.33 -16.34
CA ASP A 15 15.09 1.00 -14.95
C ASP A 15 14.29 -0.31 -14.95
N ASN A 16 14.66 -1.27 -14.13
CA ASN A 16 14.05 -2.60 -14.03
C ASN A 16 12.54 -2.58 -13.73
N ILE A 17 11.89 -1.41 -13.71
CA ILE A 17 10.51 -1.21 -13.27
C ILE A 17 9.62 -0.64 -14.38
N GLY A 18 10.17 -0.07 -15.44
CA GLY A 18 9.38 0.42 -16.56
C GLY A 18 10.05 1.47 -17.44
N ASN A 19 9.42 1.76 -18.56
CA ASN A 19 9.86 2.76 -19.53
C ASN A 19 8.88 3.92 -19.56
N TYR A 20 9.40 5.15 -19.66
CA TYR A 20 8.58 6.33 -19.95
C TYR A 20 8.51 6.54 -21.46
N ILE A 21 7.30 6.72 -21.97
CA ILE A 21 7.06 7.09 -23.35
C ILE A 21 6.36 8.45 -23.35
N SER A 22 6.96 9.43 -24.02
CA SER A 22 6.32 10.73 -24.25
C SER A 22 5.36 10.62 -25.44
N VAL A 23 4.10 11.00 -25.27
CA VAL A 23 3.08 11.00 -26.33
C VAL A 23 2.61 12.43 -26.55
N GLY A 24 3.37 13.20 -27.33
CA GLY A 24 2.98 14.53 -27.81
C GLY A 24 2.57 15.51 -26.71
N ARG A 25 1.44 16.22 -26.93
CA ARG A 25 0.87 17.16 -25.95
C ARG A 25 -0.01 16.50 -24.89
N GLU A 26 -0.29 15.21 -24.99
CA GLU A 26 -1.31 14.52 -24.19
C GLU A 26 -0.79 13.87 -22.91
N GLY A 27 0.51 13.89 -22.65
CA GLY A 27 1.07 13.35 -21.43
C GLY A 27 2.14 12.28 -21.64
N TYR A 28 2.53 11.62 -20.57
CA TYR A 28 3.55 10.58 -20.56
C TYR A 28 2.91 9.25 -20.18
N TYR A 29 3.35 8.19 -20.87
CA TYR A 29 2.99 6.82 -20.50
C TYR A 29 4.10 6.20 -19.70
N PHE A 30 3.71 5.53 -18.64
CA PHE A 30 4.57 4.59 -17.91
C PHE A 30 4.18 3.18 -18.35
N ILE A 31 5.12 2.43 -18.90
CA ILE A 31 4.91 1.03 -19.28
C ILE A 31 5.66 0.19 -18.27
N PRO A 32 4.98 -0.53 -17.39
CA PRO A 32 5.61 -1.50 -16.51
C PRO A 32 6.19 -2.64 -17.35
N LEU A 33 7.36 -3.14 -16.95
CA LEU A 33 8.01 -4.29 -17.56
C LEU A 33 7.89 -5.50 -16.64
N ASP A 34 7.74 -6.68 -17.22
CA ASP A 34 7.82 -7.93 -16.48
C ASP A 34 9.30 -8.28 -16.15
N SER A 35 9.51 -9.40 -15.46
CA SER A 35 10.85 -9.90 -15.09
C SER A 35 11.74 -10.27 -16.31
N GLN A 36 11.21 -10.20 -17.53
CA GLN A 36 11.91 -10.45 -18.79
C GLN A 36 12.04 -9.19 -19.64
N ASP A 37 11.86 -7.99 -19.04
CA ASP A 37 11.85 -6.68 -19.72
C ASP A 37 10.79 -6.58 -20.83
N LYS A 38 9.70 -7.35 -20.76
CA LYS A 38 8.58 -7.25 -21.69
C LYS A 38 7.51 -6.32 -21.11
N PRO A 39 6.92 -5.45 -21.95
CA PRO A 39 5.80 -4.61 -21.51
C PRO A 39 4.64 -5.46 -20.99
N ILE A 40 4.18 -5.17 -19.78
CA ILE A 40 2.94 -5.72 -19.25
C ILE A 40 1.79 -4.95 -19.89
N ASP A 41 0.77 -5.66 -20.39
CA ASP A 41 -0.44 -5.02 -20.91
C ASP A 41 -1.09 -4.17 -19.83
N GLY A 42 -1.31 -2.90 -20.12
CA GLY A 42 -1.86 -1.95 -19.18
C GLY A 42 -0.98 -0.71 -18.99
N GLY A 43 -0.38 -0.18 -20.07
CA GLY A 43 0.34 1.10 -20.03
C GLY A 43 -0.50 2.18 -19.35
N VAL A 44 0.08 2.87 -18.38
CA VAL A 44 -0.60 3.89 -17.60
C VAL A 44 -0.41 5.25 -18.25
N ILE A 45 -1.50 5.94 -18.56
CA ILE A 45 -1.50 7.33 -19.00
C ILE A 45 -1.46 8.22 -17.75
N LEU A 46 -0.36 8.90 -17.54
CA LEU A 46 -0.26 9.94 -16.51
C LEU A 46 -0.51 11.30 -17.19
N GLU A 47 -1.78 11.64 -17.44
CA GLU A 47 -2.15 12.93 -18.00
C GLU A 47 -1.73 14.05 -17.05
N ASN A 48 -0.90 15.00 -17.51
CA ASN A 48 -0.49 16.24 -16.82
C ASN A 48 0.11 16.12 -15.41
N GLU A 49 0.27 14.92 -14.86
CA GLU A 49 0.82 14.73 -13.51
C GLU A 49 2.34 14.45 -13.40
N PRO A 50 3.09 14.14 -14.48
CA PRO A 50 4.53 13.88 -14.36
C PRO A 50 5.26 15.02 -13.66
N LEU A 51 4.85 16.25 -13.92
CA LEU A 51 5.47 17.44 -13.33
C LEU A 51 5.20 17.55 -11.81
N THR A 52 4.02 17.17 -11.35
CA THR A 52 3.70 17.16 -9.92
C THR A 52 4.49 16.09 -9.19
N GLY A 53 4.61 14.91 -9.76
CA GLY A 53 5.43 13.83 -9.25
C GLY A 53 6.92 14.19 -9.21
N LEU A 54 7.44 14.82 -10.27
CA LEU A 54 8.80 15.34 -10.31
C LEU A 54 9.06 16.41 -9.25
N LYS A 55 8.09 17.31 -9.00
CA LYS A 55 8.19 18.30 -7.93
C LYS A 55 8.31 17.64 -6.57
N LYS A 56 7.47 16.64 -6.29
CA LYS A 56 7.55 15.84 -5.05
C LYS A 56 8.85 15.05 -4.97
N PHE A 57 9.32 14.49 -6.08
CA PHE A 57 10.58 13.76 -6.16
C PHE A 57 11.77 14.66 -5.82
N PHE A 58 11.93 15.80 -6.49
CA PHE A 58 13.05 16.73 -6.24
C PHE A 58 12.97 17.48 -4.91
N THR A 59 11.80 17.59 -4.30
CA THR A 59 11.66 18.12 -2.92
C THR A 59 11.78 17.03 -1.86
N GLY A 60 12.05 15.81 -2.27
CA GLY A 60 12.23 14.66 -1.39
C GLY A 60 13.52 14.71 -0.57
N ARG A 61 13.64 13.76 0.33
CA ARG A 61 14.73 13.69 1.32
C ARG A 61 16.12 13.60 0.68
N ASP A 62 16.23 13.03 -0.51
CA ASP A 62 17.51 12.74 -1.17
C ASP A 62 18.08 13.98 -1.87
N PHE A 63 17.24 14.96 -2.19
CA PHE A 63 17.63 16.24 -2.80
C PHE A 63 17.63 17.38 -1.77
N LYS A 64 18.39 17.21 -0.70
CA LYS A 64 18.46 18.20 0.38
C LYS A 64 18.93 19.56 -0.13
N GLY A 65 18.10 20.59 0.06
CA GLY A 65 18.37 21.96 -0.40
C GLY A 65 17.59 22.37 -1.63
N LEU A 66 16.90 21.46 -2.32
CA LEU A 66 15.93 21.81 -3.35
C LEU A 66 14.55 22.09 -2.71
N GLY A 67 14.29 23.38 -2.47
CA GLY A 67 12.96 23.80 -2.03
C GLY A 67 11.93 23.75 -3.16
N PRO A 68 10.60 23.80 -2.82
CA PRO A 68 9.53 23.68 -3.80
C PRO A 68 9.61 24.69 -4.98
N LYS A 69 10.04 25.92 -4.71
CA LYS A 69 10.20 26.96 -5.74
C LYS A 69 11.34 26.66 -6.72
N ILE A 70 12.44 26.09 -6.21
CA ILE A 70 13.59 25.72 -7.04
C ILE A 70 13.23 24.49 -7.90
N ALA A 71 12.59 23.48 -7.28
CA ALA A 71 12.11 22.30 -8.00
C ALA A 71 11.14 22.69 -9.12
N GLU A 72 10.20 23.60 -8.84
CA GLU A 72 9.25 24.12 -9.84
C GLU A 72 9.95 24.82 -11.01
N LYS A 73 10.96 25.64 -10.72
CA LYS A 73 11.77 26.28 -11.77
C LYS A 73 12.49 25.26 -12.65
N ILE A 74 13.16 24.28 -12.05
CA ILE A 74 13.85 23.21 -12.79
C ILE A 74 12.86 22.47 -13.71
N ILE A 75 11.67 22.16 -13.21
CA ILE A 75 10.64 21.46 -13.96
C ILE A 75 10.08 22.33 -15.10
N ASN A 76 9.88 23.61 -14.86
CA ASN A 76 9.42 24.53 -15.91
C ASN A 76 10.45 24.71 -17.02
N ASP A 77 11.75 24.73 -16.67
CA ASP A 77 12.85 24.97 -17.60
C ASP A 77 13.28 23.70 -18.36
N LEU A 78 13.20 22.53 -17.74
CA LEU A 78 13.71 21.26 -18.26
C LEU A 78 12.64 20.17 -18.43
N GLY A 79 11.49 20.30 -17.77
CA GLY A 79 10.46 19.26 -17.77
C GLY A 79 10.98 17.93 -17.25
N ILE A 80 10.47 16.83 -17.82
CA ILE A 80 10.94 15.48 -17.51
C ILE A 80 12.35 15.21 -18.08
N GLU A 81 12.82 16.01 -19.03
CA GLU A 81 14.16 15.85 -19.62
C GLU A 81 15.26 15.90 -18.54
N VAL A 82 15.03 16.59 -17.44
CA VAL A 82 16.01 16.63 -16.34
C VAL A 82 16.41 15.23 -15.86
N ILE A 83 15.48 14.28 -15.79
CA ILE A 83 15.76 12.89 -15.41
C ILE A 83 16.70 12.21 -16.42
N PHE A 84 16.46 12.43 -17.72
CA PHE A 84 17.30 11.85 -18.78
C PHE A 84 18.67 12.48 -18.83
N LEU A 85 18.75 13.79 -18.63
CA LEU A 85 20.02 14.50 -18.57
C LEU A 85 20.86 14.03 -17.38
N LEU A 86 20.25 13.83 -16.22
CA LEU A 86 20.90 13.27 -15.03
C LEU A 86 21.37 11.84 -15.29
N LYS A 87 20.51 10.98 -15.85
CA LYS A 87 20.84 9.60 -16.19
C LYS A 87 21.99 9.50 -17.18
N LYS A 88 21.98 10.32 -18.22
CA LYS A 88 23.06 10.37 -19.23
C LYS A 88 24.29 11.14 -18.74
N ARG A 89 24.28 11.67 -17.52
CA ARG A 89 25.32 12.53 -16.96
C ARG A 89 25.65 13.74 -17.86
N ASN A 90 24.63 14.23 -18.60
CA ASN A 90 24.76 15.44 -19.41
C ASN A 90 24.55 16.70 -18.55
N PHE A 91 25.53 16.96 -17.70
CA PHE A 91 25.45 18.05 -16.74
C PHE A 91 25.57 19.44 -17.37
N VAL A 92 26.19 19.54 -18.55
CA VAL A 92 26.31 20.80 -19.31
C VAL A 92 24.92 21.34 -19.66
N ALA A 93 24.05 20.49 -20.20
CA ALA A 93 22.69 20.90 -20.56
C ALA A 93 21.84 21.30 -19.35
N ILE A 94 22.10 20.73 -18.19
CA ILE A 94 21.43 21.13 -16.93
C ILE A 94 22.01 22.47 -16.44
N GLU A 95 23.32 22.65 -16.49
CA GLU A 95 23.99 23.86 -16.03
C GLU A 95 23.60 25.12 -16.85
N GLU A 96 23.32 24.95 -18.15
CA GLU A 96 22.80 26.03 -19.00
C GLU A 96 21.44 26.60 -18.54
N LYS A 97 20.64 25.78 -17.84
CA LYS A 97 19.30 26.13 -17.35
C LYS A 97 19.23 26.36 -15.83
N THR A 98 20.27 25.96 -15.10
CA THR A 98 20.31 26.05 -13.64
C THR A 98 21.60 26.69 -13.15
N SER A 99 21.74 26.95 -11.84
CA SER A 99 23.00 27.39 -11.26
C SER A 99 23.87 26.18 -10.88
N LYS A 100 25.20 26.42 -10.78
CA LYS A 100 26.17 25.39 -10.32
C LYS A 100 25.79 24.77 -8.98
N ASN A 101 25.27 25.55 -8.05
CA ASN A 101 24.83 25.04 -6.76
C ASN A 101 23.63 24.09 -6.89
N ILE A 102 22.66 24.43 -7.73
CA ILE A 102 21.49 23.58 -8.00
C ILE A 102 21.94 22.28 -8.69
N LEU A 103 22.82 22.39 -9.68
CA LEU A 103 23.40 21.23 -10.38
C LEU A 103 24.10 20.30 -9.39
N ALA A 104 24.91 20.82 -8.46
CA ALA A 104 25.60 20.02 -7.45
C ALA A 104 24.61 19.24 -6.56
N ILE A 105 23.51 19.88 -6.14
CA ILE A 105 22.46 19.22 -5.36
C ILE A 105 21.76 18.15 -6.21
N LEU A 106 21.45 18.43 -7.46
CA LEU A 106 20.83 17.46 -8.38
C LEU A 106 21.73 16.23 -8.57
N ILE A 107 23.03 16.40 -8.80
CA ILE A 107 23.97 15.30 -8.96
C ILE A 107 24.05 14.48 -7.67
N SER A 108 24.22 15.14 -6.52
CA SER A 108 24.34 14.44 -5.24
C SER A 108 23.08 13.64 -4.89
N GLY A 109 21.89 14.23 -5.10
CA GLY A 109 20.63 13.52 -4.89
C GLY A 109 20.43 12.39 -5.89
N TRP A 110 20.81 12.62 -7.16
CA TRP A 110 20.71 11.62 -8.20
C TRP A 110 21.59 10.39 -7.95
N ASP A 111 22.81 10.60 -7.51
CA ASP A 111 23.73 9.49 -7.21
C ASP A 111 23.21 8.58 -6.08
N ILE A 112 22.32 9.10 -5.21
CA ILE A 112 21.65 8.29 -4.17
C ILE A 112 20.52 7.43 -4.78
N VAL A 113 19.79 7.95 -5.77
CA VAL A 113 18.56 7.32 -6.28
C VAL A 113 18.69 6.75 -7.69
N SER A 114 19.85 6.89 -8.35
CA SER A 114 20.02 6.61 -9.80
C SER A 114 19.55 5.22 -10.22
N ASP A 115 19.83 4.20 -9.40
CA ASP A 115 19.49 2.81 -9.71
C ASP A 115 17.97 2.51 -9.65
N ASN A 116 17.20 3.41 -9.01
CA ASN A 116 15.76 3.25 -8.81
C ASN A 116 14.96 4.52 -9.18
N SER A 117 15.53 5.38 -10.01
CA SER A 117 14.95 6.71 -10.29
C SER A 117 13.56 6.65 -10.91
N GLY A 118 13.31 5.73 -11.83
CA GLY A 118 11.98 5.53 -12.41
C GLY A 118 10.95 5.10 -11.37
N PHE A 119 11.32 4.17 -10.51
CA PHE A 119 10.50 3.73 -9.38
C PHE A 119 10.17 4.90 -8.45
N GLU A 120 11.17 5.68 -8.05
CA GLU A 120 11.00 6.80 -7.13
C GLU A 120 10.09 7.91 -7.72
N VAL A 121 10.27 8.24 -9.00
CA VAL A 121 9.42 9.21 -9.71
C VAL A 121 7.99 8.70 -9.78
N PHE A 122 7.79 7.46 -10.25
CA PHE A 122 6.47 6.85 -10.39
C PHE A 122 5.71 6.82 -9.05
N PHE A 123 6.33 6.28 -7.99
CA PHE A 123 5.68 6.20 -6.69
C PHE A 123 5.46 7.57 -6.03
N SER A 124 6.25 8.59 -6.39
CA SER A 124 5.98 9.97 -6.00
C SER A 124 4.74 10.53 -6.70
N GLN A 125 4.52 10.17 -7.97
CA GLN A 125 3.35 10.59 -8.75
C GLN A 125 2.06 10.04 -8.18
N ILE A 126 2.04 8.75 -7.79
CA ILE A 126 0.86 8.13 -7.18
C ILE A 126 0.69 8.45 -5.69
N GLY A 127 1.56 9.29 -5.14
CA GLY A 127 1.40 9.84 -3.79
C GLY A 127 1.98 9.01 -2.66
N PHE A 128 2.80 8.00 -2.96
CA PHE A 128 3.43 7.19 -1.92
C PHE A 128 4.42 8.00 -1.08
N SER A 129 4.33 7.83 0.24
CA SER A 129 5.29 8.35 1.20
C SER A 129 6.63 7.63 1.08
N PHE A 130 7.69 8.22 1.62
CA PHE A 130 9.02 7.60 1.66
C PHE A 130 9.00 6.18 2.25
N THR A 131 8.29 5.99 3.36
CA THR A 131 8.17 4.67 4.01
C THR A 131 7.47 3.64 3.12
N GLN A 132 6.40 4.05 2.44
CA GLN A 132 5.67 3.19 1.50
C GLN A 132 6.53 2.82 0.29
N LYS A 133 7.23 3.80 -0.30
CA LYS A 133 8.17 3.54 -1.41
C LYS A 133 9.28 2.57 -1.01
N LYS A 134 9.86 2.76 0.18
CA LYS A 134 10.88 1.85 0.72
C LYS A 134 10.32 0.44 0.87
N PHE A 135 9.14 0.30 1.46
CA PHE A 135 8.48 -0.99 1.64
C PHE A 135 8.21 -1.70 0.31
N VAL A 136 7.61 -0.98 -0.66
CA VAL A 136 7.34 -1.57 -1.98
C VAL A 136 8.62 -2.04 -2.66
N ARG A 137 9.70 -1.26 -2.59
CA ARG A 137 10.99 -1.63 -3.18
C ARG A 137 11.61 -2.88 -2.56
N GLU A 138 11.58 -2.98 -1.23
CA GLU A 138 12.23 -4.05 -0.48
C GLU A 138 11.40 -5.34 -0.44
N GLU A 139 10.06 -5.23 -0.30
CA GLU A 139 9.19 -6.38 -0.05
C GLU A 139 8.41 -6.84 -1.30
N ILE A 140 8.06 -5.93 -2.20
CA ILE A 140 7.23 -6.25 -3.38
C ILE A 140 8.08 -6.24 -4.65
N GLY A 141 8.97 -5.25 -4.79
CA GLY A 141 9.88 -5.13 -5.93
C GLY A 141 9.15 -5.03 -7.28
N ASN A 142 9.68 -5.72 -8.27
CA ASN A 142 9.17 -5.71 -9.65
C ASN A 142 7.78 -6.36 -9.80
N GLN A 143 7.31 -7.09 -8.78
CA GLN A 143 5.99 -7.72 -8.82
C GLN A 143 4.85 -6.71 -8.56
N PHE A 144 5.17 -5.49 -8.11
CA PHE A 144 4.17 -4.48 -7.77
C PHE A 144 3.12 -4.30 -8.87
N PHE A 145 3.53 -4.08 -10.11
CA PHE A 145 2.60 -3.82 -11.21
C PHE A 145 1.72 -5.02 -11.53
N SER A 146 2.28 -6.23 -11.56
CA SER A 146 1.51 -7.44 -11.79
C SER A 146 0.50 -7.71 -10.67
N GLU A 147 0.88 -7.44 -9.43
CA GLU A 147 0.00 -7.58 -8.26
C GLU A 147 -1.13 -6.55 -8.30
N VAL A 148 -0.81 -5.28 -8.55
CA VAL A 148 -1.79 -4.19 -8.64
C VAL A 148 -2.81 -4.41 -9.75
N HIS A 149 -2.38 -4.91 -10.91
CA HIS A 149 -3.32 -5.20 -12.00
C HIS A 149 -4.21 -6.40 -11.69
N LYS A 150 -3.72 -7.36 -10.92
CA LYS A 150 -4.49 -8.54 -10.54
C LYS A 150 -5.52 -8.22 -9.45
N ASP A 151 -5.10 -7.54 -8.41
CA ASP A 151 -5.93 -7.11 -7.29
C ASP A 151 -5.30 -5.87 -6.61
N PRO A 152 -5.71 -4.65 -6.99
CA PRO A 152 -5.14 -3.43 -6.41
C PRO A 152 -5.40 -3.30 -4.91
N TYR A 153 -6.50 -3.86 -4.41
CA TYR A 153 -6.87 -3.75 -3.00
C TYR A 153 -6.02 -4.61 -2.07
N MET A 154 -5.30 -5.61 -2.60
CA MET A 154 -4.33 -6.35 -1.80
C MET A 154 -3.24 -5.46 -1.20
N LEU A 155 -2.97 -4.31 -1.81
CA LEU A 155 -2.00 -3.34 -1.30
C LEU A 155 -2.39 -2.77 0.05
N LEU A 156 -3.71 -2.69 0.36
CA LEU A 156 -4.19 -2.26 1.69
C LEU A 156 -3.69 -3.15 2.83
N GLN A 157 -3.44 -4.42 2.54
CA GLN A 157 -2.94 -5.38 3.53
C GLN A 157 -1.41 -5.38 3.60
N LYS A 158 -0.75 -5.14 2.46
CA LYS A 158 0.71 -5.24 2.34
C LYS A 158 1.41 -3.93 2.69
N ILE A 159 0.90 -2.79 2.22
CA ILE A 159 1.60 -1.52 2.35
C ILE A 159 1.20 -0.80 3.65
N PRO A 160 2.17 -0.52 4.54
CA PRO A 160 1.88 0.15 5.81
C PRO A 160 1.21 1.51 5.62
N ARG A 161 0.15 1.76 6.40
CA ARG A 161 -0.56 3.05 6.44
C ARG A 161 -1.17 3.47 5.09
N LEU A 162 -1.38 2.54 4.17
CA LEU A 162 -2.17 2.80 2.98
C LEU A 162 -3.64 2.74 3.39
N ASN A 163 -4.40 3.80 3.09
CA ASN A 163 -5.84 3.85 3.35
C ASN A 163 -6.64 3.57 2.08
N PHE A 164 -7.94 3.42 2.22
CA PHE A 164 -8.83 3.06 1.12
C PHE A 164 -8.89 4.18 0.06
N GLU A 165 -8.95 5.44 0.48
CA GLU A 165 -8.95 6.59 -0.44
C GLU A 165 -7.68 6.64 -1.29
N SER A 166 -6.52 6.37 -0.68
CA SER A 166 -5.24 6.34 -1.41
C SER A 166 -5.20 5.24 -2.47
N ILE A 167 -5.82 4.07 -2.21
CA ILE A 167 -5.86 3.00 -3.21
C ILE A 167 -6.82 3.35 -4.35
N GLU A 168 -7.96 3.99 -4.06
CA GLU A 168 -8.88 4.48 -5.09
C GLU A 168 -8.19 5.51 -6.01
N GLU A 169 -7.42 6.44 -5.44
CA GLU A 169 -6.61 7.38 -6.22
C GLU A 169 -5.57 6.65 -7.10
N ILE A 170 -4.96 5.59 -6.60
CA ILE A 170 -4.00 4.78 -7.37
C ILE A 170 -4.72 4.06 -8.51
N ILE A 171 -5.87 3.44 -8.24
CA ILE A 171 -6.71 2.76 -9.24
C ILE A 171 -7.08 3.72 -10.36
N ASP A 172 -7.54 4.93 -10.01
CA ASP A 172 -7.89 5.97 -10.99
C ASP A 172 -6.68 6.42 -11.81
N LYS A 173 -5.56 6.72 -11.15
CA LYS A 173 -4.32 7.14 -11.82
C LYS A 173 -3.75 6.08 -12.74
N LEU A 174 -3.82 4.82 -12.32
CA LEU A 174 -3.37 3.67 -13.10
C LEU A 174 -4.43 3.17 -14.10
N ARG A 175 -5.64 3.76 -14.09
CA ARG A 175 -6.79 3.36 -14.90
C ARG A 175 -7.07 1.86 -14.84
N ILE A 176 -6.95 1.30 -13.62
CA ILE A 176 -7.22 -0.12 -13.40
C ILE A 176 -8.74 -0.31 -13.40
N ASN A 177 -9.21 -1.24 -14.21
CA ASN A 177 -10.62 -1.57 -14.22
C ASN A 177 -10.93 -2.54 -13.07
N VAL A 178 -11.70 -2.08 -12.08
CA VAL A 178 -12.19 -2.88 -10.96
C VAL A 178 -13.71 -2.91 -10.97
N SER A 179 -14.28 -4.06 -10.64
CA SER A 179 -15.73 -4.18 -10.51
C SER A 179 -16.22 -3.52 -9.20
N GLU A 180 -17.49 -3.08 -9.20
CA GLU A 180 -18.12 -2.56 -7.99
C GLU A 180 -18.08 -3.61 -6.85
N GLU A 181 -18.28 -4.89 -7.19
CA GLU A 181 -18.20 -6.00 -6.24
C GLU A 181 -16.81 -6.11 -5.59
N GLN A 182 -15.72 -6.07 -6.38
CA GLN A 182 -14.35 -6.09 -5.85
C GLN A 182 -14.10 -4.91 -4.91
N LYS A 183 -14.57 -3.73 -5.26
CA LYS A 183 -14.49 -2.52 -4.43
C LYS A 183 -15.21 -2.71 -3.09
N LEU A 184 -16.45 -3.21 -3.11
CA LEU A 184 -17.27 -3.41 -1.92
C LEU A 184 -16.69 -4.49 -0.98
N VAL A 185 -16.20 -5.59 -1.55
CA VAL A 185 -15.49 -6.64 -0.79
C VAL A 185 -14.25 -6.06 -0.11
N ALA A 186 -13.44 -5.32 -0.86
CA ALA A 186 -12.21 -4.72 -0.32
C ALA A 186 -12.50 -3.68 0.76
N ALA A 187 -13.50 -2.82 0.57
CA ALA A 187 -13.94 -1.84 1.56
C ALA A 187 -14.41 -2.52 2.85
N SER A 188 -15.19 -3.61 2.74
CA SER A 188 -15.69 -4.38 3.88
C SER A 188 -14.55 -5.02 4.67
N ARG A 189 -13.59 -5.65 3.98
CA ARG A 189 -12.36 -6.18 4.60
C ARG A 189 -11.55 -5.08 5.29
N HIS A 190 -11.38 -3.93 4.64
CA HIS A 190 -10.65 -2.80 5.20
C HIS A 190 -11.28 -2.29 6.50
N VAL A 191 -12.61 -2.16 6.56
CA VAL A 191 -13.35 -1.74 7.76
C VAL A 191 -13.11 -2.71 8.92
N LEU A 192 -13.19 -4.02 8.67
CA LEU A 192 -12.96 -5.05 9.68
C LEU A 192 -11.52 -5.05 10.17
N MET A 193 -10.55 -5.07 9.24
CA MET A 193 -9.13 -5.04 9.57
C MET A 193 -8.73 -3.78 10.35
N LYS A 194 -9.27 -2.63 9.99
CA LYS A 194 -9.03 -1.38 10.71
C LYS A 194 -9.59 -1.44 12.13
N SER A 195 -10.79 -2.02 12.32
CA SER A 195 -11.38 -2.23 13.65
C SER A 195 -10.52 -3.15 14.50
N GLU A 196 -9.95 -4.20 13.91
CA GLU A 196 -9.04 -5.12 14.58
C GLU A 196 -7.74 -4.40 14.99
N GLN A 197 -7.12 -3.67 14.09
CA GLN A 197 -5.85 -2.95 14.35
C GLN A 197 -5.99 -1.85 15.40
N GLU A 198 -7.09 -1.09 15.36
CA GLU A 198 -7.29 0.07 16.25
C GLU A 198 -7.87 -0.31 17.60
N ARG A 199 -8.68 -1.36 17.68
CA ARG A 199 -9.50 -1.70 18.85
C ARG A 199 -9.39 -3.14 19.32
N GLY A 200 -8.68 -3.99 18.59
CA GLY A 200 -8.59 -5.43 18.85
C GLY A 200 -9.87 -6.21 18.55
N ASN A 201 -10.83 -5.63 17.81
CA ASN A 201 -12.08 -6.31 17.48
C ASN A 201 -11.90 -7.16 16.22
N THR A 202 -11.90 -8.46 16.34
CA THR A 202 -11.80 -9.43 15.23
C THR A 202 -13.08 -9.51 14.41
N CYS A 203 -14.23 -9.17 15.02
CA CYS A 203 -15.54 -9.13 14.37
C CYS A 203 -16.27 -7.80 14.62
N GLY A 204 -17.30 -7.51 13.82
CA GLY A 204 -18.17 -6.35 14.01
C GLY A 204 -19.64 -6.65 13.70
N PRO A 205 -20.61 -5.94 14.35
CA PRO A 205 -22.00 -6.01 13.96
C PRO A 205 -22.16 -5.65 12.48
N SER A 206 -22.84 -6.53 11.70
CA SER A 206 -22.97 -6.38 10.24
C SER A 206 -23.51 -5.01 9.82
N GLU A 207 -24.52 -4.51 10.54
CA GLU A 207 -25.10 -3.18 10.26
C GLU A 207 -24.06 -2.05 10.39
N LYS A 208 -23.17 -2.11 11.39
CA LYS A 208 -22.10 -1.10 11.56
C LYS A 208 -21.05 -1.19 10.47
N VAL A 209 -20.72 -2.41 10.05
CA VAL A 209 -19.80 -2.61 8.93
C VAL A 209 -20.40 -2.05 7.65
N PHE A 210 -21.67 -2.38 7.36
CA PHE A 210 -22.36 -1.88 6.15
C PHE A 210 -22.47 -0.34 6.15
N SER A 211 -22.87 0.27 7.27
CA SER A 211 -22.92 1.74 7.37
C SER A 211 -21.57 2.37 7.09
N ARG A 212 -20.49 1.79 7.60
CA ARG A 212 -19.14 2.32 7.37
C ARG A 212 -18.67 2.15 5.93
N VAL A 213 -18.98 1.01 5.32
CA VAL A 213 -18.70 0.77 3.89
C VAL A 213 -19.51 1.72 3.01
N GLN A 214 -20.79 1.94 3.34
CA GLN A 214 -21.64 2.92 2.66
C GLN A 214 -21.05 4.34 2.72
N GLU A 215 -20.58 4.78 3.88
CA GLU A 215 -19.91 6.08 4.03
C GLU A 215 -18.67 6.20 3.13
N MET A 216 -17.90 5.12 2.98
CA MET A 216 -16.66 5.09 2.19
C MET A 216 -16.90 5.00 0.68
N THR A 217 -17.93 4.26 0.26
CA THR A 217 -18.13 3.91 -1.16
C THR A 217 -19.33 4.62 -1.78
N ASN A 218 -20.16 5.27 -0.98
CA ASN A 218 -21.44 5.86 -1.37
C ASN A 218 -22.38 4.85 -2.07
N THR A 219 -22.38 3.60 -1.60
CA THR A 219 -23.14 2.49 -2.19
C THR A 219 -24.21 2.01 -1.22
N GLU A 220 -25.36 1.60 -1.71
CA GLU A 220 -26.48 1.13 -0.90
C GLU A 220 -26.19 -0.18 -0.18
N ASN A 221 -26.72 -0.35 1.05
CA ASN A 221 -26.42 -1.48 1.92
C ASN A 221 -26.74 -2.85 1.30
N TYR A 222 -27.79 -2.97 0.48
CA TYR A 222 -28.13 -4.25 -0.15
C TYR A 222 -27.06 -4.75 -1.13
N LYS A 223 -26.40 -3.83 -1.86
CA LYS A 223 -25.28 -4.18 -2.74
C LYS A 223 -24.04 -4.61 -1.96
N ILE A 224 -23.80 -3.96 -0.80
CA ILE A 224 -22.71 -4.35 0.10
C ILE A 224 -22.96 -5.76 0.63
N GLU A 225 -24.18 -6.05 1.06
CA GLU A 225 -24.56 -7.37 1.54
C GLU A 225 -24.45 -8.44 0.44
N GLU A 226 -24.89 -8.12 -0.78
CA GLU A 226 -24.77 -8.99 -1.94
C GLU A 226 -23.30 -9.31 -2.25
N ALA A 227 -22.43 -8.28 -2.31
CA ALA A 227 -21.01 -8.47 -2.55
C ALA A 227 -20.33 -9.34 -1.49
N ILE A 228 -20.70 -9.17 -0.22
CA ILE A 228 -20.19 -10.01 0.87
C ILE A 228 -20.71 -11.45 0.76
N ASN A 229 -21.97 -11.64 0.38
CA ASN A 229 -22.57 -12.98 0.17
C ASN A 229 -21.89 -13.72 -0.99
N ASN A 230 -21.53 -13.01 -2.05
CA ASN A 230 -20.81 -13.57 -3.20
C ASN A 230 -19.34 -13.88 -2.92
N ALA A 231 -18.79 -13.41 -1.79
CA ALA A 231 -17.39 -13.59 -1.42
C ALA A 231 -17.20 -14.37 -0.10
N PRO A 232 -17.79 -15.59 0.06
CA PRO A 232 -17.76 -16.35 1.30
C PRO A 232 -16.35 -16.81 1.71
N HIS A 233 -15.41 -16.78 0.79
CA HIS A 233 -14.00 -17.11 1.06
C HIS A 233 -13.24 -15.99 1.78
N PHE A 234 -13.81 -14.77 1.84
CA PHE A 234 -13.22 -13.64 2.58
C PHE A 234 -13.91 -13.38 3.90
N PHE A 235 -15.16 -13.81 4.07
CA PHE A 235 -15.98 -13.45 5.23
C PHE A 235 -16.61 -14.64 5.89
N HIS A 236 -16.71 -14.55 7.21
CA HIS A 236 -17.54 -15.42 8.04
C HIS A 236 -18.66 -14.59 8.66
N LYS A 237 -19.90 -15.09 8.55
CA LYS A 237 -21.10 -14.51 9.14
C LYS A 237 -21.61 -15.42 10.23
N PHE A 238 -21.95 -14.85 11.36
CA PHE A 238 -22.55 -15.60 12.47
C PHE A 238 -23.56 -14.75 13.23
N GLU A 239 -24.42 -15.41 13.98
CA GLU A 239 -25.38 -14.76 14.86
C GLU A 239 -24.98 -14.98 16.31
N PHE A 240 -25.04 -13.91 17.10
CA PHE A 240 -24.81 -13.96 18.53
C PHE A 240 -25.79 -13.02 19.24
N ASN A 241 -26.55 -13.57 20.22
CA ASN A 241 -27.58 -12.84 20.97
C ASN A 241 -28.59 -12.09 20.09
N GLY A 242 -29.07 -12.72 19.00
CA GLY A 242 -30.03 -12.15 18.07
C GLY A 242 -29.48 -11.03 17.19
N LYS A 243 -28.16 -10.86 17.11
CA LYS A 243 -27.47 -9.90 16.25
C LYS A 243 -26.56 -10.60 15.26
N HIS A 244 -26.52 -10.10 14.04
CA HIS A 244 -25.63 -10.60 13.02
C HIS A 244 -24.28 -9.92 13.10
N PHE A 245 -23.23 -10.72 13.02
CA PHE A 245 -21.84 -10.29 13.04
C PHE A 245 -21.12 -10.72 11.76
N LEU A 246 -20.11 -9.98 11.43
CA LEU A 246 -19.23 -10.23 10.30
C LEU A 246 -17.78 -10.17 10.77
N GLU A 247 -16.97 -11.10 10.28
CA GLU A 247 -15.52 -11.11 10.47
C GLU A 247 -14.82 -11.55 9.19
N THR A 248 -13.52 -11.32 9.09
CA THR A 248 -12.73 -11.86 7.98
C THR A 248 -12.41 -13.33 8.23
N LYS A 249 -12.22 -14.11 7.16
CA LYS A 249 -11.82 -15.53 7.29
C LYS A 249 -10.48 -15.68 8.01
N GLU A 250 -9.57 -14.76 7.79
CA GLU A 250 -8.28 -14.73 8.48
C GLU A 250 -8.43 -14.50 9.99
N ALA A 251 -9.42 -13.70 10.41
CA ALA A 251 -9.73 -13.51 11.84
C ALA A 251 -10.34 -14.76 12.43
N GLU A 252 -11.33 -15.37 11.78
CA GLU A 252 -11.94 -16.64 12.19
C GLU A 252 -10.88 -17.74 12.38
N GLU A 253 -9.97 -17.90 11.42
CA GLU A 253 -8.91 -18.91 11.48
C GLU A 253 -7.98 -18.70 12.68
N ARG A 254 -7.57 -17.43 12.94
CA ARG A 254 -6.75 -17.09 14.12
C ARG A 254 -7.48 -17.36 15.43
N ASP A 255 -8.75 -16.98 15.52
CA ASP A 255 -9.56 -17.20 16.74
C ASP A 255 -9.74 -18.69 17.00
N LEU A 256 -9.99 -19.49 15.97
CA LEU A 256 -10.04 -20.96 16.07
C LEU A 256 -8.70 -21.57 16.50
N GLU A 257 -7.59 -21.04 16.04
CA GLU A 257 -6.26 -21.49 16.47
C GLU A 257 -6.01 -21.16 17.97
N ILE A 258 -6.36 -19.96 18.40
CA ILE A 258 -6.30 -19.54 19.81
C ILE A 258 -7.15 -20.48 20.67
N LEU A 259 -8.40 -20.76 20.28
CA LEU A 259 -9.29 -21.67 20.99
C LEU A 259 -8.69 -23.08 21.09
N LYS A 260 -8.07 -23.61 20.05
CA LYS A 260 -7.35 -24.90 20.10
C LYS A 260 -6.21 -24.87 21.11
N HIS A 261 -5.44 -23.77 21.16
CA HIS A 261 -4.37 -23.64 22.15
C HIS A 261 -4.90 -23.54 23.58
N LEU A 262 -5.96 -22.75 23.80
CA LEU A 262 -6.62 -22.64 25.12
C LEU A 262 -7.18 -23.98 25.56
N GLY A 263 -7.83 -24.74 24.68
CA GLY A 263 -8.32 -26.09 25.00
C GLY A 263 -7.21 -27.07 25.38
N ARG A 264 -6.02 -26.97 24.79
CA ARG A 264 -4.84 -27.76 25.22
C ARG A 264 -4.33 -27.33 26.58
N ILE A 265 -4.38 -26.03 26.90
CA ILE A 265 -4.00 -25.53 28.23
C ILE A 265 -5.00 -26.04 29.26
N ASP A 266 -6.31 -25.88 29.03
CA ASP A 266 -7.37 -26.35 29.95
C ASP A 266 -7.27 -27.86 30.20
N SER A 267 -7.03 -28.67 29.17
CA SER A 267 -6.82 -30.12 29.35
C SER A 267 -5.58 -30.46 30.18
N ARG A 268 -4.53 -29.65 30.15
CA ARG A 268 -3.34 -29.78 31.00
C ARG A 268 -3.65 -29.36 32.45
N PHE A 269 -4.42 -28.30 32.65
CA PHE A 269 -4.82 -27.84 33.98
C PHE A 269 -5.74 -28.85 34.69
N LYS A 270 -6.69 -29.46 33.96
CA LYS A 270 -7.53 -30.56 34.54
C LYS A 270 -6.72 -31.78 35.00
N SER A 271 -5.53 -31.99 34.44
CA SER A 271 -4.61 -33.03 34.91
C SER A 271 -3.83 -32.67 36.19
N ILE A 272 -3.93 -31.41 36.64
CA ILE A 272 -3.23 -30.90 37.84
C ILE A 272 -4.18 -30.78 39.06
N GLU A 273 -5.47 -31.04 38.89
CA GLU A 273 -6.50 -30.99 39.94
C GLU A 273 -6.29 -31.95 41.14
N GLY A 274 -5.12 -32.50 41.34
CA GLY A 274 -4.76 -33.28 42.54
C GLY A 274 -3.56 -32.73 43.32
N LYS A 275 -2.90 -31.67 42.86
CA LYS A 275 -1.74 -31.09 43.55
C LYS A 275 -2.10 -29.77 44.19
N LYS A 276 -2.27 -29.72 45.50
CA LYS A 276 -2.40 -28.47 46.25
C LYS A 276 -1.22 -27.58 45.91
N PHE A 277 -1.54 -26.41 45.38
CA PHE A 277 -0.54 -25.38 45.07
C PHE A 277 0.01 -24.85 46.42
N THR A 278 1.18 -25.28 46.81
CA THR A 278 1.88 -24.70 47.94
C THR A 278 2.75 -23.53 47.40
N ALA A 279 2.30 -22.32 47.73
CA ALA A 279 3.05 -21.12 47.41
C ALA A 279 4.48 -21.24 47.94
N ASN A 280 5.46 -21.21 47.08
CA ASN A 280 6.87 -21.29 47.44
C ASN A 280 7.26 -19.98 48.15
N LYS A 281 7.41 -20.02 49.48
CA LYS A 281 7.76 -18.83 50.30
C LYS A 281 9.09 -18.18 50.01
N ASN A 282 9.84 -18.71 49.03
CA ASN A 282 11.17 -18.20 48.62
C ASN A 282 11.17 -17.36 47.34
N VAL A 283 9.99 -16.98 46.80
CA VAL A 283 9.92 -16.10 45.63
C VAL A 283 10.06 -14.65 46.11
N LYS A 284 11.01 -13.89 45.50
CA LYS A 284 11.28 -12.51 45.85
C LYS A 284 10.13 -11.50 45.64
N SER A 285 9.02 -11.93 45.05
CA SER A 285 7.78 -11.18 44.95
C SER A 285 6.61 -12.16 45.16
N PRO A 286 6.03 -12.20 46.35
CA PRO A 286 4.86 -13.04 46.62
C PRO A 286 3.69 -12.53 45.77
N LEU A 287 2.88 -13.47 45.22
CA LEU A 287 1.64 -13.14 44.54
C LEU A 287 0.73 -12.38 45.51
N SER A 288 -0.01 -11.37 45.00
CA SER A 288 -1.03 -10.71 45.81
C SER A 288 -2.16 -11.67 46.17
N ASP A 289 -2.87 -11.36 47.24
CA ASP A 289 -4.02 -12.21 47.68
C ASP A 289 -5.05 -12.39 46.55
N GLU A 290 -5.29 -11.34 45.73
CA GLU A 290 -6.17 -11.43 44.57
C GLU A 290 -5.61 -12.37 43.47
N GLN A 291 -4.30 -12.44 43.29
CA GLN A 291 -3.69 -13.37 42.34
C GLN A 291 -3.74 -14.80 42.83
N VAL A 292 -3.65 -15.01 44.14
CA VAL A 292 -3.81 -16.32 44.76
C VAL A 292 -5.26 -16.81 44.66
N GLU A 293 -6.23 -15.90 44.87
CA GLU A 293 -7.66 -16.18 44.76
C GLU A 293 -8.08 -16.53 43.34
N ALA A 294 -7.54 -15.80 42.34
CA ALA A 294 -7.75 -16.08 40.92
C ALA A 294 -7.15 -17.43 40.43
N ILE A 295 -6.12 -17.94 41.11
CA ILE A 295 -5.53 -19.25 40.79
C ILE A 295 -6.32 -20.41 41.50
N GLN A 296 -7.05 -20.10 42.56
CA GLN A 296 -7.82 -21.09 43.35
C GLN A 296 -9.29 -21.20 42.91
N SER A 297 -9.79 -20.22 42.10
CA SER A 297 -11.14 -20.22 41.52
C SER A 297 -11.18 -21.03 40.22
#